data_4bae85eb26f7d262db25026b0d21d9a0
#
_entry.id   4bae85eb26f7d262db25026b0d21d9a0
#
_cell.length_a   1.000
_cell.length_b   1.000
_cell.length_c   1.000
_cell.angle_alpha   90.00
_cell.angle_beta   90.00
_cell.angle_gamma   90.00
#
_symmetry.space_group_name_H-M   'P 1'
#
loop_
_entity.id
_entity.type
_entity.pdbx_description
1 polymer ?
#
loop_
_entity_poly.entity_id
_entity_poly.type
_entity_poly.pdbx_seq_one_letter_code
_entity_poly.pdbx_strand_id
1 'polypeptide(L)'
;MRTRQLLLTILVAIAVPAVVVLACGPYFYPDVITTPHHPYELKRYAAGDLGRIRPDYYHSDLIVAYRYLHGGKLTQKDIGDLPELIQGDYVWPENIDDDANWEKHYIAETEANPMYQWAVVAAEFKGSTPPKANDWIYSVAYPNHDYSNCLDDSFRTAINTLYEREVSWGEKSATLRDWFNGQVAVFQNCTGDVKTMPAEAPADAPQLLKKDRAYQLAAAKFYAGEFDQAAKMFEAIGEDGGSPWQKYGKYLALRTMVREATLAKSDMGYNPALMVVAQQAIENALKDSQNQLMRAQTQRLLDYVRLRSDRPERVEEIARALEGPSSDPNFKQDMIDLNWALDNYPKENYSSPLVQWIRIYQAQDGKKALAMWKQKGGMAWLIASLSASRTGEPQVPELLVAAEKVKTDSPAYATVLYERTRLMAQGGDEAGASKVLDAALV
;
A
#
# COMPACT_ATOMS: atom_id res chain seq x y z
N MET A 1 -35.05 -17.47 -2.26
CA MET A 1 -35.40 -16.31 -3.14
C MET A 1 -35.44 -14.96 -2.46
N ARG A 2 -35.99 -14.76 -1.26
CA ARG A 2 -36.03 -13.43 -0.60
C ARG A 2 -34.67 -12.90 -0.10
N THR A 3 -33.77 -13.76 0.33
CA THR A 3 -32.44 -13.37 0.82
C THR A 3 -31.48 -12.93 -0.29
N ARG A 4 -31.59 -13.53 -1.48
CA ARG A 4 -30.79 -13.12 -2.67
C ARG A 4 -31.18 -11.71 -3.18
N GLN A 5 -32.47 -11.37 -3.15
CA GLN A 5 -32.92 -10.02 -3.56
C GLN A 5 -32.46 -8.91 -2.63
N LEU A 6 -32.32 -9.20 -1.33
CA LEU A 6 -31.81 -8.21 -0.36
C LEU A 6 -30.31 -7.94 -0.56
N LEU A 7 -29.53 -8.95 -0.90
CA LEU A 7 -28.10 -8.82 -1.21
C LEU A 7 -27.87 -8.05 -2.53
N LEU A 8 -28.71 -8.24 -3.55
CA LEU A 8 -28.62 -7.48 -4.79
C LEU A 8 -28.91 -5.98 -4.59
N THR A 9 -29.83 -5.64 -3.67
CA THR A 9 -30.20 -4.23 -3.43
C THR A 9 -29.13 -3.49 -2.62
N ILE A 10 -28.37 -4.18 -1.78
CA ILE A 10 -27.27 -3.60 -0.99
C ILE A 10 -26.00 -3.44 -1.85
N LEU A 11 -25.74 -4.34 -2.81
CA LEU A 11 -24.58 -4.28 -3.70
C LEU A 11 -24.66 -3.17 -4.77
N VAL A 12 -25.84 -2.72 -5.14
CA VAL A 12 -26.02 -1.61 -6.10
C VAL A 12 -25.82 -0.23 -5.46
N ALA A 13 -25.88 -0.13 -4.12
CA ALA A 13 -25.76 1.14 -3.39
C ALA A 13 -24.32 1.48 -2.94
N ILE A 14 -23.35 0.57 -3.12
CA ILE A 14 -21.94 0.86 -2.82
C ILE A 14 -21.20 1.13 -4.12
N ALA A 15 -21.45 2.32 -4.68
CA ALA A 15 -20.69 2.87 -5.78
C ALA A 15 -19.23 3.12 -5.32
N VAL A 16 -18.34 2.28 -5.83
CA VAL A 16 -16.92 2.56 -6.10
C VAL A 16 -16.15 3.29 -5.00
N PRO A 17 -15.54 2.60 -4.06
CA PRO A 17 -14.28 3.08 -3.54
C PRO A 17 -13.22 2.83 -4.62
N ALA A 18 -12.39 3.83 -4.89
CA ALA A 18 -11.20 3.68 -5.71
C ALA A 18 -10.34 2.55 -5.14
N VAL A 19 -10.38 1.38 -5.74
CA VAL A 19 -9.49 0.29 -5.38
C VAL A 19 -8.09 0.74 -5.76
N VAL A 20 -7.29 1.01 -4.75
CA VAL A 20 -5.86 1.22 -4.92
C VAL A 20 -5.30 -0.08 -5.46
N VAL A 21 -4.98 -0.09 -6.74
CA VAL A 21 -4.31 -1.23 -7.37
C VAL A 21 -2.88 -1.21 -6.85
N LEU A 22 -2.59 -2.03 -5.86
CA LEU A 22 -1.23 -2.38 -5.51
C LEU A 22 -0.64 -3.10 -6.73
N ALA A 23 0.22 -2.39 -7.46
CA ALA A 23 0.91 -2.98 -8.59
C ALA A 23 1.85 -4.06 -8.06
N CYS A 24 1.63 -5.28 -8.53
CA CYS A 24 2.36 -6.46 -8.12
C CYS A 24 3.87 -6.32 -8.38
N GLY A 25 4.65 -6.24 -7.32
CA GLY A 25 6.04 -6.63 -7.29
C GLY A 25 6.20 -7.81 -6.31
N PRO A 26 7.18 -8.68 -6.47
CA PRO A 26 7.48 -9.67 -5.44
C PRO A 26 7.83 -8.93 -4.15
N TYR A 27 7.18 -9.33 -3.05
CA TYR A 27 7.59 -8.90 -1.73
C TYR A 27 8.94 -9.54 -1.44
N PHE A 28 9.99 -8.74 -1.37
CA PHE A 28 11.26 -9.15 -0.77
C PHE A 28 11.14 -8.89 0.73
N TYR A 29 11.11 -9.95 1.50
CA TYR A 29 11.34 -9.85 2.94
C TYR A 29 12.85 -9.63 3.14
N PRO A 30 13.28 -8.60 3.87
CA PRO A 30 14.68 -8.53 4.26
C PRO A 30 15.01 -9.69 5.19
N ASP A 31 16.14 -10.34 4.97
CA ASP A 31 16.60 -11.50 5.77
C ASP A 31 16.89 -11.18 7.25
N VAL A 32 16.76 -9.91 7.64
CA VAL A 32 16.90 -9.46 9.02
C VAL A 32 15.59 -8.82 9.45
N ILE A 33 14.75 -9.57 10.14
CA ILE A 33 13.56 -9.07 10.83
C ILE A 33 14.04 -8.33 12.09
N THR A 34 14.45 -7.08 11.92
CA THR A 34 14.39 -6.13 13.03
C THR A 34 12.94 -5.69 13.11
N THR A 35 12.21 -6.20 14.09
CA THR A 35 10.85 -5.69 14.36
C THR A 35 10.95 -4.20 14.62
N PRO A 36 10.43 -3.34 13.74
CA PRO A 36 10.47 -1.91 13.97
C PRO A 36 9.67 -1.61 15.24
N HIS A 37 10.20 -0.73 16.07
CA HIS A 37 9.45 -0.24 17.21
C HIS A 37 8.42 0.78 16.73
N HIS A 38 7.20 0.66 17.25
CA HIS A 38 6.09 1.57 16.99
C HIS A 38 5.65 2.27 18.29
N PRO A 39 4.98 3.42 18.19
CA PRO A 39 4.34 4.04 19.34
C PRO A 39 3.30 3.09 19.98
N TYR A 40 3.29 3.03 21.32
CA TYR A 40 2.40 2.12 22.05
C TYR A 40 0.90 2.39 21.80
N GLU A 41 0.52 3.67 21.65
CA GLU A 41 -0.85 4.09 21.36
C GLU A 41 -0.96 4.81 20.00
N LEU A 42 -1.00 4.04 18.93
CA LEU A 42 -0.99 4.56 17.54
C LEU A 42 -2.09 5.59 17.27
N LYS A 43 -3.30 5.42 17.81
CA LYS A 43 -4.40 6.37 17.61
C LYS A 43 -4.10 7.74 18.21
N ARG A 44 -3.52 7.78 19.41
CA ARG A 44 -3.11 9.03 20.06
C ARG A 44 -1.97 9.68 19.30
N TYR A 45 -0.97 8.88 18.94
CA TYR A 45 0.17 9.33 18.14
C TYR A 45 -0.27 9.94 16.81
N ALA A 46 -1.16 9.25 16.08
CA ALA A 46 -1.74 9.72 14.84
C ALA A 46 -2.57 11.01 15.01
N ALA A 47 -3.17 11.22 16.18
CA ALA A 47 -3.89 12.44 16.51
C ALA A 47 -2.99 13.61 16.94
N GLY A 48 -1.67 13.39 17.04
CA GLY A 48 -0.65 14.41 17.37
C GLY A 48 -0.18 14.39 18.81
N ASP A 49 -0.68 13.48 19.65
CA ASP A 49 -0.11 13.21 20.96
C ASP A 49 1.05 12.23 20.79
N LEU A 50 2.19 12.77 20.37
CA LEU A 50 3.34 11.96 19.94
C LEU A 50 4.05 11.26 21.11
N GLY A 51 3.80 11.68 22.35
CA GLY A 51 4.54 11.18 23.48
C GLY A 51 6.06 11.35 23.28
N ARG A 52 6.83 10.36 23.67
CA ARG A 52 8.27 10.31 23.39
C ARG A 52 8.52 9.74 22.00
N ILE A 53 8.98 10.57 21.07
CA ILE A 53 9.46 10.15 19.75
C ILE A 53 10.81 9.45 19.95
N ARG A 54 10.95 8.25 19.40
CA ARG A 54 12.16 7.44 19.55
C ARG A 54 12.91 7.32 18.23
N PRO A 55 14.26 7.31 18.25
CA PRO A 55 15.05 7.14 17.02
C PRO A 55 14.93 5.76 16.38
N ASP A 56 14.51 4.76 17.12
CA ASP A 56 14.27 3.38 16.65
C ASP A 56 12.85 3.14 16.13
N TYR A 57 12.03 4.19 16.03
CA TYR A 57 10.74 4.10 15.37
C TYR A 57 10.89 3.86 13.86
N TYR A 58 9.89 3.20 13.27
CA TYR A 58 9.85 2.96 11.84
C TYR A 58 9.66 4.27 11.05
N HIS A 59 9.97 4.24 9.75
CA HIS A 59 9.93 5.44 8.91
C HIS A 59 8.56 6.12 8.92
N SER A 60 7.47 5.34 8.82
CA SER A 60 6.10 5.87 8.86
C SER A 60 5.80 6.67 10.13
N ASP A 61 6.23 6.18 11.28
CA ASP A 61 6.03 6.89 12.55
C ASP A 61 6.83 8.19 12.59
N LEU A 62 8.06 8.15 12.10
CA LEU A 62 8.91 9.33 12.03
C LEU A 62 8.40 10.36 11.02
N ILE A 63 7.79 9.93 9.91
CA ILE A 63 7.12 10.84 8.97
C ILE A 63 5.96 11.56 9.66
N VAL A 64 5.13 10.84 10.41
CA VAL A 64 4.04 11.43 11.19
C VAL A 64 4.57 12.42 12.22
N ALA A 65 5.61 12.04 12.98
CA ALA A 65 6.24 12.92 13.95
C ALA A 65 6.77 14.20 13.30
N TYR A 66 7.52 14.06 12.21
CA TYR A 66 8.09 15.19 11.49
C TYR A 66 7.02 16.18 11.05
N ARG A 67 5.90 15.67 10.51
CA ARG A 67 4.77 16.50 10.08
C ARG A 67 4.20 17.33 11.23
N TYR A 68 3.93 16.71 12.40
CA TYR A 68 3.43 17.44 13.57
C TYR A 68 4.45 18.43 14.14
N LEU A 69 5.73 18.09 14.14
CA LEU A 69 6.81 18.97 14.56
C LEU A 69 6.95 20.23 13.68
N HIS A 70 6.42 20.19 12.46
CA HIS A 70 6.36 21.33 11.53
C HIS A 70 4.98 22.00 11.46
N GLY A 71 4.09 21.71 12.41
CA GLY A 71 2.77 22.32 12.52
C GLY A 71 1.71 21.74 11.56
N GLY A 72 2.05 20.68 10.82
CA GLY A 72 1.07 19.92 10.04
C GLY A 72 0.14 19.09 10.91
N LYS A 73 -0.93 18.58 10.31
CA LYS A 73 -1.89 17.68 10.96
C LYS A 73 -2.31 16.59 10.00
N LEU A 74 -2.72 15.45 10.53
CA LEU A 74 -3.38 14.40 9.77
C LEU A 74 -4.89 14.64 9.70
N THR A 75 -5.50 14.24 8.61
CA THR A 75 -6.97 14.21 8.49
C THR A 75 -7.52 12.98 9.23
N GLN A 76 -8.83 12.96 9.51
CA GLN A 76 -9.47 11.78 10.11
C GLN A 76 -9.33 10.52 9.23
N LYS A 77 -9.29 10.70 7.91
CA LYS A 77 -9.02 9.61 6.97
C LYS A 77 -7.59 9.10 7.15
N ASP A 78 -6.60 9.98 7.16
CA ASP A 78 -5.19 9.60 7.32
C ASP A 78 -4.95 8.88 8.65
N ILE A 79 -5.58 9.37 9.74
CA ILE A 79 -5.56 8.72 11.07
C ILE A 79 -6.17 7.31 11.00
N GLY A 80 -7.25 7.13 10.26
CA GLY A 80 -7.90 5.83 10.06
C GLY A 80 -7.06 4.85 9.24
N ASP A 81 -6.30 5.36 8.27
CA ASP A 81 -5.45 4.55 7.38
C ASP A 81 -4.11 4.13 8.06
N LEU A 82 -3.65 4.87 9.07
CA LEU A 82 -2.34 4.67 9.70
C LEU A 82 -2.12 3.30 10.37
N PRO A 83 -3.05 2.71 11.11
CA PRO A 83 -2.85 1.40 11.72
C PRO A 83 -2.49 0.33 10.67
N GLU A 84 -3.18 0.31 9.55
CA GLU A 84 -2.91 -0.60 8.44
C GLU A 84 -1.53 -0.35 7.79
N LEU A 85 -1.12 0.93 7.70
CA LEU A 85 0.18 1.33 7.13
C LEU A 85 1.37 0.99 8.03
N ILE A 86 1.20 1.13 9.34
CA ILE A 86 2.27 0.96 10.32
C ILE A 86 2.43 -0.51 10.72
N GLN A 87 1.32 -1.20 10.87
CA GLN A 87 1.33 -2.58 11.36
C GLN A 87 1.54 -3.59 10.22
N GLY A 88 1.31 -3.17 8.95
CA GLY A 88 1.34 -4.10 7.82
C GLY A 88 0.33 -5.23 7.98
N ASP A 89 0.45 -6.25 7.13
CA ASP A 89 -0.38 -7.46 7.21
C ASP A 89 -0.04 -8.38 8.42
N TYR A 90 0.86 -7.96 9.32
CA TYR A 90 1.35 -8.72 10.48
C TYR A 90 0.90 -8.17 11.83
N VAL A 91 -0.29 -7.61 11.92
CA VAL A 91 -0.90 -7.43 13.24
C VAL A 91 -1.51 -8.76 13.65
N TRP A 92 -0.72 -9.51 14.40
CA TRP A 92 -1.35 -10.41 15.37
C TRP A 92 -2.13 -9.50 16.32
N PRO A 93 -3.46 -9.60 16.40
CA PRO A 93 -4.20 -8.84 17.39
C PRO A 93 -3.60 -9.11 18.76
N GLU A 94 -3.18 -8.08 19.47
CA GLU A 94 -2.53 -8.19 20.79
C GLU A 94 -3.38 -8.92 21.85
N ASN A 95 -4.59 -9.35 21.50
CA ASN A 95 -5.57 -10.02 22.35
C ASN A 95 -6.03 -11.38 21.83
N ILE A 96 -5.20 -12.12 21.06
CA ILE A 96 -5.51 -13.52 20.76
C ILE A 96 -4.99 -14.41 21.90
N ASP A 97 -5.38 -14.11 23.12
CA ASP A 97 -5.22 -15.04 24.25
C ASP A 97 -6.37 -16.07 24.35
N ASP A 98 -7.31 -16.03 23.38
CA ASP A 98 -8.46 -16.92 23.39
C ASP A 98 -8.57 -17.64 22.04
N ASP A 99 -8.20 -18.92 21.98
CA ASP A 99 -8.27 -19.80 20.80
C ASP A 99 -9.62 -19.72 20.07
N ALA A 100 -10.71 -19.47 20.79
CA ALA A 100 -12.04 -19.33 20.22
C ALA A 100 -12.27 -18.02 19.44
N ASN A 101 -11.56 -16.95 19.75
CA ASN A 101 -11.65 -15.67 19.04
C ASN A 101 -10.76 -15.66 17.79
N TRP A 102 -9.62 -16.35 17.84
CA TRP A 102 -8.72 -16.53 16.72
C TRP A 102 -9.43 -17.21 15.52
N GLU A 103 -10.06 -18.35 15.77
CA GLU A 103 -10.76 -19.10 14.72
C GLU A 103 -11.87 -18.26 14.05
N LYS A 104 -12.67 -17.53 14.85
CA LYS A 104 -13.74 -16.66 14.35
C LYS A 104 -13.20 -15.51 13.50
N HIS A 105 -12.08 -14.91 13.90
CA HIS A 105 -11.46 -13.83 13.17
C HIS A 105 -10.98 -14.31 11.80
N TYR A 106 -10.25 -15.42 11.75
CA TYR A 106 -9.79 -16.01 10.50
C TYR A 106 -10.90 -16.49 9.58
N ILE A 107 -12.00 -17.03 10.14
CA ILE A 107 -13.18 -17.38 9.36
C ILE A 107 -13.75 -16.14 8.69
N ALA A 108 -13.94 -15.05 9.43
CA ALA A 108 -14.48 -13.81 8.90
C ALA A 108 -13.59 -13.19 7.81
N GLU A 109 -12.27 -13.18 8.02
CA GLU A 109 -11.31 -12.74 6.99
C GLU A 109 -11.36 -13.62 5.75
N THR A 110 -11.43 -14.94 5.92
CA THR A 110 -11.55 -15.88 4.80
C THR A 110 -12.85 -15.65 4.04
N GLU A 111 -13.97 -15.49 4.72
CA GLU A 111 -15.27 -15.23 4.09
C GLU A 111 -15.30 -13.89 3.34
N ALA A 112 -14.53 -12.90 3.80
CA ALA A 112 -14.35 -11.61 3.14
C ALA A 112 -13.38 -11.67 1.94
N ASN A 113 -12.57 -12.73 1.84
CA ASN A 113 -11.55 -12.86 0.79
C ASN A 113 -12.21 -13.11 -0.58
N PRO A 114 -11.94 -12.29 -1.60
CA PRO A 114 -12.58 -12.41 -2.91
C PRO A 114 -12.29 -13.71 -3.67
N MET A 115 -11.11 -14.30 -3.44
CA MET A 115 -10.77 -15.60 -4.03
C MET A 115 -11.62 -16.72 -3.43
N TYR A 116 -11.84 -16.72 -2.12
CA TYR A 116 -12.75 -17.64 -1.46
C TYR A 116 -14.20 -17.44 -1.95
N GLN A 117 -14.64 -16.18 -2.03
CA GLN A 117 -15.96 -15.84 -2.54
C GLN A 117 -16.18 -16.35 -3.98
N TRP A 118 -15.16 -16.25 -4.84
CA TRP A 118 -15.21 -16.85 -6.19
C TRP A 118 -15.33 -18.37 -6.11
N ALA A 119 -14.58 -19.04 -5.23
CA ALA A 119 -14.66 -20.50 -5.09
C ALA A 119 -16.06 -20.97 -4.64
N VAL A 120 -16.69 -20.21 -3.72
CA VAL A 120 -18.07 -20.46 -3.28
C VAL A 120 -19.05 -20.30 -4.46
N VAL A 121 -19.00 -19.16 -5.14
CA VAL A 121 -19.87 -18.86 -6.29
C VAL A 121 -19.67 -19.88 -7.41
N ALA A 122 -18.43 -20.27 -7.68
CA ALA A 122 -18.10 -21.26 -8.71
C ALA A 122 -18.63 -22.66 -8.36
N ALA A 123 -18.60 -23.04 -7.09
CA ALA A 123 -19.16 -24.30 -6.63
C ALA A 123 -20.69 -24.31 -6.76
N GLU A 124 -21.35 -23.24 -6.30
CA GLU A 124 -22.80 -23.07 -6.44
C GLU A 124 -23.24 -23.11 -7.91
N PHE A 125 -22.53 -22.42 -8.79
CA PHE A 125 -22.81 -22.39 -10.21
C PHE A 125 -22.72 -23.80 -10.87
N LYS A 126 -21.75 -24.60 -10.41
CA LYS A 126 -21.59 -26.00 -10.85
C LYS A 126 -22.55 -26.96 -10.18
N GLY A 127 -23.34 -26.53 -9.20
CA GLY A 127 -24.19 -27.39 -8.39
C GLY A 127 -23.43 -28.34 -7.46
N SER A 128 -22.22 -27.97 -7.08
CA SER A 128 -21.37 -28.67 -6.09
C SER A 128 -21.42 -27.98 -4.73
N THR A 129 -21.00 -28.68 -3.69
CA THR A 129 -20.94 -28.12 -2.34
C THR A 129 -19.84 -27.05 -2.27
N PRO A 130 -20.15 -25.82 -1.83
CA PRO A 130 -19.14 -24.79 -1.61
C PRO A 130 -18.10 -25.22 -0.57
N PRO A 131 -16.84 -24.76 -0.69
CA PRO A 131 -15.84 -24.99 0.34
C PRO A 131 -16.24 -24.30 1.63
N LYS A 132 -15.89 -24.88 2.78
CA LYS A 132 -16.07 -24.23 4.07
C LYS A 132 -14.88 -23.31 4.34
N ALA A 133 -15.11 -22.16 4.99
CA ALA A 133 -14.04 -21.21 5.31
C ALA A 133 -12.91 -21.86 6.13
N ASN A 134 -13.23 -22.68 7.13
CA ASN A 134 -12.23 -23.41 7.91
C ASN A 134 -11.35 -24.33 7.06
N ASP A 135 -11.95 -25.10 6.18
CA ASP A 135 -11.19 -26.02 5.32
C ASP A 135 -10.32 -25.24 4.32
N TRP A 136 -10.77 -24.06 3.90
CA TRP A 136 -10.05 -23.15 3.02
C TRP A 136 -8.80 -22.55 3.65
N ILE A 137 -8.89 -22.10 4.91
CA ILE A 137 -7.76 -21.56 5.66
C ILE A 137 -6.60 -22.55 5.66
N TYR A 138 -6.87 -23.80 5.99
CA TYR A 138 -5.84 -24.84 6.04
C TYR A 138 -5.30 -25.22 4.65
N SER A 139 -6.09 -25.07 3.59
CA SER A 139 -5.64 -25.36 2.23
C SER A 139 -4.84 -24.21 1.60
N VAL A 140 -5.06 -22.97 2.01
CA VAL A 140 -4.45 -21.76 1.44
C VAL A 140 -3.30 -21.22 2.31
N ALA A 141 -3.36 -21.39 3.64
CA ALA A 141 -2.29 -20.96 4.55
C ALA A 141 -1.00 -21.80 4.45
N TYR A 142 -1.09 -23.00 3.90
CA TYR A 142 0.06 -23.92 3.79
C TYR A 142 0.31 -24.54 2.40
N PRO A 143 -0.24 -24.05 1.30
CA PRO A 143 0.13 -24.61 0.03
C PRO A 143 1.30 -23.83 -0.56
N ASN A 144 2.18 -24.54 -1.22
CA ASN A 144 3.12 -24.02 -2.23
C ASN A 144 2.38 -23.35 -3.42
N HIS A 145 1.26 -22.68 -3.18
CA HIS A 145 0.43 -22.09 -4.21
C HIS A 145 0.52 -20.58 -4.11
N ASP A 146 1.57 -20.04 -4.69
CA ASP A 146 1.65 -18.62 -5.00
C ASP A 146 0.56 -18.22 -5.99
N TYR A 147 -0.64 -17.93 -5.47
CA TYR A 147 -1.68 -17.22 -6.24
C TYR A 147 -1.28 -15.77 -6.53
N SER A 148 0.01 -15.48 -6.44
CA SER A 148 0.62 -14.16 -6.62
C SER A 148 0.28 -13.49 -7.96
N ASN A 149 -0.19 -14.23 -8.95
CA ASN A 149 -0.52 -13.69 -10.25
C ASN A 149 -1.91 -13.05 -10.35
N CYS A 150 -2.88 -13.48 -9.53
CA CYS A 150 -4.25 -12.97 -9.56
C CYS A 150 -4.59 -12.26 -8.25
N LEU A 151 -4.92 -10.97 -8.35
CA LEU A 151 -5.27 -10.16 -7.20
C LEU A 151 -6.77 -10.19 -6.91
N ASP A 152 -7.16 -9.75 -5.73
CA ASP A 152 -8.53 -9.66 -5.24
C ASP A 152 -9.48 -8.95 -6.20
N ASP A 153 -9.01 -7.90 -6.87
CA ASP A 153 -9.80 -7.15 -7.85
C ASP A 153 -10.24 -8.01 -9.05
N SER A 154 -9.43 -8.99 -9.45
CA SER A 154 -9.76 -9.90 -10.54
C SER A 154 -10.92 -10.83 -10.17
N PHE A 155 -10.91 -11.37 -8.94
CA PHE A 155 -12.00 -12.23 -8.46
C PHE A 155 -13.29 -11.44 -8.25
N ARG A 156 -13.22 -10.26 -7.63
CA ARG A 156 -14.39 -9.37 -7.48
C ARG A 156 -15.00 -8.99 -8.83
N THR A 157 -14.15 -8.64 -9.79
CA THR A 157 -14.60 -8.32 -11.14
C THR A 157 -15.31 -9.51 -11.79
N ALA A 158 -14.76 -10.71 -11.66
CA ALA A 158 -15.38 -11.92 -12.21
C ALA A 158 -16.74 -12.23 -11.56
N ILE A 159 -16.84 -12.12 -10.24
CA ILE A 159 -18.10 -12.34 -9.50
C ILE A 159 -19.16 -11.34 -9.96
N ASN A 160 -18.82 -10.06 -9.99
CA ASN A 160 -19.74 -9.00 -10.42
C ASN A 160 -20.20 -9.23 -11.87
N THR A 161 -19.25 -9.56 -12.75
CA THR A 161 -19.56 -9.83 -14.15
C THR A 161 -20.45 -11.06 -14.30
N LEU A 162 -20.22 -12.13 -13.55
CA LEU A 162 -21.07 -13.32 -13.56
C LEU A 162 -22.53 -12.95 -13.24
N TYR A 163 -22.76 -12.17 -12.19
CA TYR A 163 -24.12 -11.72 -11.83
C TYR A 163 -24.75 -10.82 -12.90
N GLU A 164 -23.99 -9.90 -13.50
CA GLU A 164 -24.48 -9.08 -14.60
C GLU A 164 -24.86 -9.92 -15.83
N ARG A 165 -24.09 -10.98 -16.14
CA ARG A 165 -24.35 -11.88 -17.25
C ARG A 165 -25.49 -12.85 -16.95
N GLU A 166 -25.66 -13.25 -15.69
CA GLU A 166 -26.83 -14.00 -15.23
C GLU A 166 -28.13 -13.23 -15.49
N VAL A 167 -28.14 -11.93 -15.17
CA VAL A 167 -29.27 -11.04 -15.47
C VAL A 167 -29.50 -10.93 -16.99
N SER A 168 -28.43 -10.86 -17.78
CA SER A 168 -28.52 -10.67 -19.24
C SER A 168 -28.95 -11.91 -20.01
N TRP A 169 -28.51 -13.09 -19.58
CA TRP A 169 -28.65 -14.34 -20.33
C TRP A 169 -29.50 -15.38 -19.61
N GLY A 170 -29.76 -15.19 -18.32
CA GLY A 170 -30.46 -16.18 -17.47
C GLY A 170 -29.50 -17.20 -16.84
N GLU A 171 -29.80 -17.56 -15.60
CA GLU A 171 -28.96 -18.40 -14.72
C GLU A 171 -28.57 -19.77 -15.35
N LYS A 172 -29.50 -20.37 -16.15
CA LYS A 172 -29.30 -21.70 -16.71
C LYS A 172 -28.91 -21.69 -18.19
N SER A 173 -28.61 -20.52 -18.76
CA SER A 173 -28.32 -20.42 -20.19
C SER A 173 -26.99 -21.09 -20.56
N ALA A 174 -26.92 -21.63 -21.78
CA ALA A 174 -25.68 -22.18 -22.32
C ALA A 174 -24.64 -21.08 -22.51
N THR A 175 -25.06 -19.87 -22.84
CA THR A 175 -24.19 -18.68 -22.99
C THR A 175 -23.49 -18.29 -21.68
N LEU A 176 -24.25 -18.28 -20.57
CA LEU A 176 -23.64 -17.99 -19.25
C LEU A 176 -22.65 -19.08 -18.84
N ARG A 177 -22.98 -20.33 -19.11
CA ARG A 177 -22.10 -21.47 -18.83
C ARG A 177 -20.81 -21.39 -19.64
N ASP A 178 -20.88 -21.01 -20.89
CA ASP A 178 -19.70 -20.81 -21.72
C ASP A 178 -18.83 -19.66 -21.22
N TRP A 179 -19.44 -18.54 -20.86
CA TRP A 179 -18.72 -17.43 -20.20
C TRP A 179 -18.01 -17.88 -18.92
N PHE A 180 -18.71 -18.60 -18.05
CA PHE A 180 -18.17 -19.12 -16.79
C PHE A 180 -16.99 -20.05 -17.00
N ASN A 181 -17.09 -20.99 -17.96
CA ASN A 181 -15.98 -21.90 -18.29
C ASN A 181 -14.75 -21.12 -18.81
N GLY A 182 -14.97 -20.06 -19.59
CA GLY A 182 -13.91 -19.15 -20.01
C GLY A 182 -13.23 -18.46 -18.82
N GLN A 183 -13.99 -18.02 -17.83
CA GLN A 183 -13.43 -17.37 -16.64
C GLN A 183 -12.68 -18.35 -15.74
N VAL A 184 -13.14 -19.59 -15.62
CA VAL A 184 -12.38 -20.65 -14.92
C VAL A 184 -11.03 -20.89 -15.60
N ALA A 185 -11.00 -20.95 -16.94
CA ALA A 185 -9.75 -21.10 -17.68
C ALA A 185 -8.78 -19.92 -17.45
N VAL A 186 -9.29 -18.69 -17.35
CA VAL A 186 -8.45 -17.52 -16.97
C VAL A 186 -7.77 -17.76 -15.63
N PHE A 187 -8.51 -18.14 -14.61
CA PHE A 187 -7.98 -18.30 -13.24
C PHE A 187 -7.09 -19.53 -13.05
N GLN A 188 -7.09 -20.49 -13.94
CA GLN A 188 -6.09 -21.56 -13.95
C GLN A 188 -4.65 -21.06 -14.16
N ASN A 189 -4.48 -19.85 -14.69
CA ASN A 189 -3.17 -19.23 -14.86
C ASN A 189 -2.67 -18.47 -13.60
N CYS A 190 -3.46 -18.42 -12.51
CA CYS A 190 -3.08 -17.67 -11.30
C CYS A 190 -1.88 -18.25 -10.58
N THR A 191 -1.60 -19.54 -10.70
CA THR A 191 -0.43 -20.21 -10.11
C THR A 191 0.86 -19.99 -10.90
N GLY A 192 0.76 -19.57 -12.18
CA GLY A 192 1.90 -19.43 -13.07
C GLY A 192 2.47 -20.75 -13.64
N ASP A 193 2.04 -21.90 -13.11
CA ASP A 193 2.56 -23.21 -13.52
C ASP A 193 1.86 -23.78 -14.75
N VAL A 194 0.64 -23.33 -15.01
CA VAL A 194 -0.21 -23.83 -16.09
C VAL A 194 -0.57 -22.69 -17.02
N LYS A 195 -0.49 -22.94 -18.33
CA LYS A 195 -0.95 -22.00 -19.36
C LYS A 195 -2.22 -22.53 -20.00
N THR A 196 -3.35 -22.04 -19.53
CA THR A 196 -4.67 -22.42 -20.04
C THR A 196 -5.33 -21.24 -20.71
N MET A 197 -5.79 -21.43 -21.94
CA MET A 197 -6.53 -20.40 -22.67
C MET A 197 -8.02 -20.76 -22.71
N PRO A 198 -8.91 -19.77 -22.51
CA PRO A 198 -10.33 -19.94 -22.81
C PRO A 198 -10.49 -20.37 -24.27
N ALA A 199 -11.42 -21.30 -24.54
CA ALA A 199 -11.80 -21.62 -25.91
C ALA A 199 -12.42 -20.38 -26.59
N GLU A 200 -12.19 -20.21 -27.88
CA GLU A 200 -12.82 -19.13 -28.65
C GLU A 200 -14.34 -19.16 -28.53
N ALA A 201 -14.97 -17.98 -28.58
CA ALA A 201 -16.42 -17.92 -28.57
C ALA A 201 -16.98 -18.51 -29.87
N PRO A 202 -18.08 -19.28 -29.79
CA PRO A 202 -18.76 -19.82 -30.99
C PRO A 202 -19.06 -18.72 -32.02
N ALA A 203 -19.02 -19.05 -33.29
CA ALA A 203 -19.23 -18.07 -34.38
C ALA A 203 -20.62 -17.41 -34.30
N ASP A 204 -21.62 -18.14 -33.83
CA ASP A 204 -23.02 -17.71 -33.62
C ASP A 204 -23.27 -17.14 -32.22
N ALA A 205 -22.27 -17.07 -31.35
CA ALA A 205 -22.43 -16.55 -29.99
C ALA A 205 -22.90 -15.09 -29.99
N PRO A 206 -23.66 -14.67 -28.97
CA PRO A 206 -24.02 -13.27 -28.78
C PRO A 206 -22.80 -12.34 -28.75
N GLN A 207 -22.96 -11.13 -29.29
CA GLN A 207 -21.84 -10.17 -29.36
C GLN A 207 -21.24 -9.89 -27.98
N LEU A 208 -22.06 -9.79 -26.94
CA LEU A 208 -21.59 -9.59 -25.59
C LEU A 208 -20.63 -10.70 -25.12
N LEU A 209 -20.96 -11.98 -25.40
CA LEU A 209 -20.07 -13.08 -25.08
C LEU A 209 -18.75 -13.01 -25.86
N LYS A 210 -18.80 -12.62 -27.14
CA LYS A 210 -17.58 -12.45 -27.94
C LYS A 210 -16.67 -11.35 -27.37
N LYS A 211 -17.25 -10.24 -26.89
CA LYS A 211 -16.51 -9.14 -26.25
C LYS A 211 -15.93 -9.56 -24.90
N ASP A 212 -16.70 -10.28 -24.09
CA ASP A 212 -16.21 -10.86 -22.83
C ASP A 212 -15.10 -11.88 -23.09
N ARG A 213 -15.23 -12.72 -24.11
CA ARG A 213 -14.21 -13.70 -24.47
C ARG A 213 -12.92 -13.04 -24.93
N ALA A 214 -12.98 -11.95 -25.67
CA ALA A 214 -11.80 -11.17 -26.03
C ALA A 214 -11.05 -10.66 -24.78
N TYR A 215 -11.81 -10.18 -23.78
CA TYR A 215 -11.23 -9.78 -22.49
C TYR A 215 -10.64 -10.97 -21.72
N GLN A 216 -11.35 -12.11 -21.64
CA GLN A 216 -10.88 -13.32 -20.98
C GLN A 216 -9.59 -13.87 -21.62
N LEU A 217 -9.49 -13.86 -22.95
CA LEU A 217 -8.27 -14.27 -23.65
C LEU A 217 -7.10 -13.34 -23.35
N ALA A 218 -7.32 -12.03 -23.37
CA ALA A 218 -6.29 -11.06 -23.01
C ALA A 218 -5.81 -11.25 -21.54
N ALA A 219 -6.75 -11.46 -20.63
CA ALA A 219 -6.45 -11.71 -19.22
C ALA A 219 -5.71 -13.05 -19.01
N ALA A 220 -6.11 -14.11 -19.70
CA ALA A 220 -5.41 -15.39 -19.64
C ALA A 220 -3.96 -15.27 -20.13
N LYS A 221 -3.71 -14.54 -21.21
CA LYS A 221 -2.34 -14.27 -21.71
C LYS A 221 -1.53 -13.44 -20.74
N PHE A 222 -2.16 -12.44 -20.11
CA PHE A 222 -1.52 -11.63 -19.06
C PHE A 222 -1.04 -12.49 -17.90
N TYR A 223 -1.88 -13.38 -17.36
CA TYR A 223 -1.52 -14.26 -16.26
C TYR A 223 -0.57 -15.40 -16.69
N ALA A 224 -0.61 -15.82 -17.95
CA ALA A 224 0.34 -16.78 -18.53
C ALA A 224 1.72 -16.19 -18.84
N GLY A 225 1.94 -14.88 -18.63
CA GLY A 225 3.19 -14.19 -18.91
C GLY A 225 3.44 -13.89 -20.40
N GLU A 226 2.40 -13.98 -21.24
CA GLU A 226 2.46 -13.66 -22.68
C GLU A 226 2.16 -12.16 -22.91
N PHE A 227 2.99 -11.29 -22.29
CA PHE A 227 2.73 -9.86 -22.12
C PHE A 227 2.55 -9.09 -23.43
N ASP A 228 3.40 -9.31 -24.42
CA ASP A 228 3.28 -8.65 -25.73
C ASP A 228 1.91 -8.88 -26.39
N GLN A 229 1.42 -10.12 -26.31
CA GLN A 229 0.13 -10.47 -26.88
C GLN A 229 -1.01 -9.90 -26.05
N ALA A 230 -0.92 -10.00 -24.73
CA ALA A 230 -1.91 -9.46 -23.82
C ALA A 230 -2.06 -7.93 -23.99
N ALA A 231 -0.97 -7.19 -24.07
CA ALA A 231 -0.98 -5.75 -24.27
C ALA A 231 -1.71 -5.35 -25.56
N LYS A 232 -1.37 -5.98 -26.68
CA LYS A 232 -2.03 -5.74 -27.97
C LYS A 232 -3.52 -6.06 -27.94
N MET A 233 -3.91 -7.14 -27.26
CA MET A 233 -5.32 -7.50 -27.11
C MET A 233 -6.08 -6.50 -26.24
N PHE A 234 -5.48 -6.02 -25.15
CA PHE A 234 -6.07 -4.97 -24.33
C PHE A 234 -6.18 -3.64 -25.07
N GLU A 235 -5.19 -3.27 -25.89
CA GLU A 235 -5.29 -2.08 -26.75
C GLU A 235 -6.48 -2.19 -27.71
N ALA A 236 -6.62 -3.33 -28.40
CA ALA A 236 -7.75 -3.56 -29.30
C ALA A 236 -9.10 -3.50 -28.58
N ILE A 237 -9.20 -3.99 -27.34
CA ILE A 237 -10.37 -3.84 -26.51
C ILE A 237 -10.65 -2.36 -26.17
N GLY A 238 -9.59 -1.58 -25.91
CA GLY A 238 -9.69 -0.14 -25.62
C GLY A 238 -10.16 0.68 -26.82
N GLU A 239 -9.93 0.21 -28.05
CA GLU A 239 -10.38 0.82 -29.30
C GLU A 239 -11.79 0.40 -29.72
N ASP A 240 -12.30 -0.68 -29.15
CA ASP A 240 -13.60 -1.24 -29.48
C ASP A 240 -14.74 -0.55 -28.73
N GLY A 241 -15.37 0.45 -29.33
CA GLY A 241 -16.51 1.18 -28.75
C GLY A 241 -17.74 0.34 -28.39
N GLY A 242 -17.85 -0.90 -28.90
CA GLY A 242 -18.90 -1.85 -28.56
C GLY A 242 -18.53 -2.79 -27.41
N SER A 243 -17.34 -2.70 -26.84
CA SER A 243 -16.89 -3.55 -25.75
C SER A 243 -17.31 -2.96 -24.39
N PRO A 244 -17.91 -3.75 -23.48
CA PRO A 244 -18.13 -3.32 -22.09
C PRO A 244 -16.82 -3.06 -21.35
N TRP A 245 -15.71 -3.57 -21.86
CA TRP A 245 -14.36 -3.46 -21.31
C TRP A 245 -13.54 -2.30 -21.89
N GLN A 246 -14.10 -1.56 -22.86
CA GLN A 246 -13.41 -0.50 -23.57
C GLN A 246 -12.68 0.48 -22.61
N LYS A 247 -13.38 0.93 -21.59
CA LYS A 247 -12.84 1.90 -20.60
C LYS A 247 -11.61 1.42 -19.86
N TYR A 248 -11.38 0.11 -19.78
CA TYR A 248 -10.24 -0.50 -19.09
C TYR A 248 -9.12 -0.88 -20.05
N GLY A 249 -9.41 -1.09 -21.32
CA GLY A 249 -8.48 -1.69 -22.28
C GLY A 249 -7.12 -0.98 -22.33
N LYS A 250 -7.10 0.32 -22.58
CA LYS A 250 -5.84 1.10 -22.65
C LYS A 250 -5.06 1.04 -21.32
N TYR A 251 -5.74 1.15 -20.17
CA TYR A 251 -5.09 1.03 -18.87
C TYR A 251 -4.48 -0.37 -18.65
N LEU A 252 -5.21 -1.42 -19.01
CA LEU A 252 -4.73 -2.79 -18.85
C LEU A 252 -3.54 -3.10 -19.77
N ALA A 253 -3.50 -2.52 -20.96
CA ALA A 253 -2.33 -2.59 -21.82
C ALA A 253 -1.09 -1.98 -21.16
N LEU A 254 -1.22 -0.77 -20.60
CA LEU A 254 -0.13 -0.10 -19.86
C LEU A 254 0.30 -0.91 -18.63
N ARG A 255 -0.68 -1.42 -17.86
CA ARG A 255 -0.40 -2.30 -16.71
C ARG A 255 0.35 -3.56 -17.12
N THR A 256 0.04 -4.10 -18.28
CA THR A 256 0.75 -5.26 -18.84
C THR A 256 2.22 -4.96 -19.12
N MET A 257 2.52 -3.82 -19.72
CA MET A 257 3.90 -3.39 -19.96
C MET A 257 4.69 -3.21 -18.67
N VAL A 258 4.07 -2.61 -17.64
CA VAL A 258 4.70 -2.44 -16.31
C VAL A 258 4.95 -3.80 -15.66
N ARG A 259 4.00 -4.73 -15.75
CA ARG A 259 4.18 -6.08 -15.21
C ARG A 259 5.31 -6.83 -15.88
N GLU A 260 5.40 -6.75 -17.23
CA GLU A 260 6.50 -7.32 -17.98
C GLU A 260 7.85 -6.77 -17.50
N ALA A 261 7.97 -5.44 -17.40
CA ALA A 261 9.16 -4.78 -16.91
C ALA A 261 9.53 -5.19 -15.48
N THR A 262 8.54 -5.43 -14.62
CA THR A 262 8.73 -5.82 -13.22
C THR A 262 9.14 -7.28 -13.07
N LEU A 263 8.58 -8.19 -13.88
CA LEU A 263 8.85 -9.63 -13.81
C LEU A 263 10.05 -10.07 -14.64
N ALA A 264 10.55 -9.21 -15.54
CA ALA A 264 11.75 -9.51 -16.31
C ALA A 264 12.96 -9.61 -15.36
N LYS A 265 13.65 -10.75 -15.42
CA LYS A 265 14.80 -11.02 -14.54
C LYS A 265 15.91 -9.99 -14.76
N SER A 266 16.33 -9.33 -13.69
CA SER A 266 17.51 -8.47 -13.65
C SER A 266 18.05 -8.40 -12.23
N ASP A 267 19.30 -7.96 -12.07
CA ASP A 267 19.92 -7.73 -10.74
C ASP A 267 19.21 -6.64 -9.92
N MET A 268 18.38 -5.81 -10.58
CA MET A 268 17.61 -4.73 -9.93
C MET A 268 16.21 -5.17 -9.50
N GLY A 269 15.81 -6.41 -9.75
CA GLY A 269 14.44 -6.87 -9.50
C GLY A 269 13.39 -6.38 -10.53
N TYR A 270 13.81 -5.63 -11.55
CA TYR A 270 13.00 -5.17 -12.68
C TYR A 270 13.90 -4.86 -13.88
N ASN A 271 13.36 -4.84 -15.11
CA ASN A 271 14.11 -4.48 -16.30
C ASN A 271 14.04 -2.96 -16.54
N PRO A 272 15.16 -2.21 -16.39
CA PRO A 272 15.17 -0.75 -16.54
C PRO A 272 14.76 -0.28 -17.95
N ALA A 273 15.16 -0.99 -19.00
CA ALA A 273 14.84 -0.60 -20.37
C ALA A 273 13.33 -0.71 -20.65
N LEU A 274 12.71 -1.81 -20.24
CA LEU A 274 11.26 -1.98 -20.36
C LEU A 274 10.50 -0.99 -19.47
N MET A 275 11.05 -0.66 -18.29
CA MET A 275 10.44 0.32 -17.39
C MET A 275 10.40 1.73 -18.03
N VAL A 276 11.45 2.14 -18.74
CA VAL A 276 11.49 3.41 -19.50
C VAL A 276 10.45 3.41 -20.63
N VAL A 277 10.31 2.29 -21.34
CA VAL A 277 9.29 2.16 -22.41
C VAL A 277 7.88 2.27 -21.82
N ALA A 278 7.63 1.60 -20.70
CA ALA A 278 6.35 1.68 -20.00
C ALA A 278 6.06 3.11 -19.51
N GLN A 279 7.06 3.80 -18.94
CA GLN A 279 6.93 5.19 -18.52
C GLN A 279 6.47 6.09 -19.67
N GLN A 280 7.16 6.01 -20.81
CA GLN A 280 6.85 6.84 -21.98
C GLN A 280 5.41 6.58 -22.49
N ALA A 281 5.00 5.32 -22.52
CA ALA A 281 3.64 4.94 -22.92
C ALA A 281 2.58 5.51 -21.95
N ILE A 282 2.83 5.44 -20.64
CA ILE A 282 1.94 5.96 -19.61
C ILE A 282 1.84 7.49 -19.69
N GLU A 283 2.97 8.18 -19.83
CA GLU A 283 3.01 9.64 -19.96
C GLU A 283 2.24 10.12 -21.19
N ASN A 284 2.35 9.40 -22.30
CA ASN A 284 1.60 9.69 -23.51
C ASN A 284 0.08 9.47 -23.31
N ALA A 285 -0.30 8.39 -22.63
CA ALA A 285 -1.70 8.12 -22.31
C ALA A 285 -2.31 9.17 -21.37
N LEU A 286 -1.52 9.73 -20.44
CA LEU A 286 -1.95 10.80 -19.55
C LEU A 286 -2.13 12.15 -20.26
N LYS A 287 -1.48 12.37 -21.41
CA LYS A 287 -1.70 13.56 -22.26
C LYS A 287 -3.03 13.49 -23.02
N ASP A 288 -3.56 12.27 -23.24
CA ASP A 288 -4.83 12.07 -23.93
C ASP A 288 -6.00 12.46 -23.02
N SER A 289 -6.72 13.52 -23.39
CA SER A 289 -7.87 14.03 -22.65
C SER A 289 -9.07 13.08 -22.65
N GLN A 290 -9.10 12.09 -23.51
CA GLN A 290 -10.21 11.14 -23.64
C GLN A 290 -10.16 10.01 -22.61
N ASN A 291 -9.05 9.82 -21.93
CA ASN A 291 -8.85 8.71 -20.97
C ASN A 291 -9.16 9.13 -19.51
N GLN A 292 -10.24 9.89 -19.29
CA GLN A 292 -10.55 10.46 -17.96
C GLN A 292 -10.89 9.38 -16.91
N LEU A 293 -11.63 8.32 -17.30
CA LEU A 293 -12.14 7.32 -16.35
C LEU A 293 -11.04 6.53 -15.62
N MET A 294 -9.90 6.29 -16.27
CA MET A 294 -8.78 5.55 -15.68
C MET A 294 -7.57 6.46 -15.39
N ARG A 295 -7.77 7.79 -15.40
CA ARG A 295 -6.67 8.73 -15.24
C ARG A 295 -5.95 8.60 -13.91
N ALA A 296 -6.69 8.45 -12.82
CA ALA A 296 -6.11 8.29 -11.48
C ALA A 296 -5.28 6.99 -11.39
N GLN A 297 -5.82 5.87 -11.90
CA GLN A 297 -5.11 4.59 -11.93
C GLN A 297 -3.88 4.64 -12.84
N THR A 298 -4.00 5.31 -13.98
CA THR A 298 -2.87 5.52 -14.91
C THR A 298 -1.78 6.39 -14.27
N GLN A 299 -2.17 7.43 -13.50
CA GLN A 299 -1.22 8.24 -12.73
C GLN A 299 -0.50 7.38 -11.65
N ARG A 300 -1.24 6.55 -10.92
CA ARG A 300 -0.64 5.62 -9.95
C ARG A 300 0.36 4.66 -10.61
N LEU A 301 0.06 4.21 -11.80
CA LEU A 301 0.98 3.36 -12.56
C LEU A 301 2.26 4.13 -12.93
N LEU A 302 2.14 5.42 -13.30
CA LEU A 302 3.30 6.30 -13.52
C LEU A 302 4.13 6.48 -12.26
N ASP A 303 3.48 6.73 -11.13
CA ASP A 303 4.14 6.92 -9.83
C ASP A 303 4.96 5.68 -9.45
N TYR A 304 4.38 4.49 -9.62
CA TYR A 304 5.07 3.21 -9.40
C TYR A 304 6.30 3.05 -10.32
N VAL A 305 6.15 3.39 -11.60
CA VAL A 305 7.25 3.31 -12.58
C VAL A 305 8.36 4.30 -12.22
N ARG A 306 8.02 5.56 -11.94
CA ARG A 306 8.99 6.61 -11.59
C ARG A 306 9.76 6.28 -10.31
N LEU A 307 9.13 5.62 -9.34
CA LEU A 307 9.83 5.17 -8.14
C LEU A 307 10.97 4.17 -8.44
N ARG A 308 11.00 3.61 -9.64
CA ARG A 308 12.04 2.69 -10.11
C ARG A 308 12.97 3.32 -11.13
N SER A 309 12.42 4.01 -12.12
CA SER A 309 13.18 4.62 -13.23
C SER A 309 13.78 5.98 -12.88
N ASP A 310 13.12 6.73 -11.96
CA ASP A 310 13.45 8.11 -11.61
C ASP A 310 13.26 8.34 -10.10
N ARG A 311 13.76 7.39 -9.31
CA ARG A 311 13.52 7.32 -7.86
C ARG A 311 13.93 8.57 -7.10
N PRO A 312 15.14 9.15 -7.30
CA PRO A 312 15.53 10.30 -6.49
C PRO A 312 14.53 11.46 -6.60
N GLU A 313 14.10 11.78 -7.81
CA GLU A 313 13.15 12.86 -8.06
C GLU A 313 11.75 12.52 -7.51
N ARG A 314 11.31 11.28 -7.70
CA ARG A 314 10.02 10.83 -7.16
C ARG A 314 9.99 10.85 -5.62
N VAL A 315 11.06 10.44 -4.95
CA VAL A 315 11.18 10.49 -3.49
C VAL A 315 11.15 11.93 -2.99
N GLU A 316 11.80 12.87 -3.68
CA GLU A 316 11.74 14.29 -3.33
C GLU A 316 10.32 14.87 -3.47
N GLU A 317 9.55 14.43 -4.47
CA GLU A 317 8.15 14.81 -4.65
C GLU A 317 7.28 14.28 -3.50
N ILE A 318 7.39 12.98 -3.21
CA ILE A 318 6.65 12.32 -2.14
C ILE A 318 6.97 12.97 -0.78
N ALA A 319 8.24 13.12 -0.47
CA ALA A 319 8.66 13.71 0.80
C ALA A 319 8.09 15.13 0.96
N ARG A 320 8.09 15.93 -0.09
CA ARG A 320 7.54 17.29 -0.10
C ARG A 320 6.02 17.29 0.12
N ALA A 321 5.30 16.31 -0.45
CA ALA A 321 3.85 16.14 -0.20
C ALA A 321 3.57 15.75 1.25
N LEU A 322 4.37 14.83 1.80
CA LEU A 322 4.25 14.37 3.19
C LEU A 322 4.66 15.43 4.22
N GLU A 323 5.62 16.31 3.90
CA GLU A 323 6.04 17.43 4.75
C GLU A 323 4.97 18.53 4.85
N GLY A 324 4.14 18.67 3.84
CA GLY A 324 3.21 19.79 3.70
C GLY A 324 2.17 19.88 4.84
N PRO A 325 1.71 21.11 5.17
CA PRO A 325 0.71 21.32 6.21
C PRO A 325 -0.70 20.88 5.78
N SER A 326 -0.95 20.80 4.48
CA SER A 326 -2.24 20.41 3.90
C SER A 326 -2.37 18.90 3.77
N SER A 327 -3.63 18.42 3.71
CA SER A 327 -3.89 17.01 3.45
C SER A 327 -3.33 16.59 2.09
N ASP A 328 -2.59 15.50 2.09
CA ASP A 328 -2.16 14.84 0.87
C ASP A 328 -3.25 13.84 0.44
N PRO A 329 -3.86 14.00 -0.74
CA PRO A 329 -4.89 13.08 -1.21
C PRO A 329 -4.34 11.64 -1.41
N ASN A 330 -3.02 11.50 -1.58
CA ASN A 330 -2.34 10.23 -1.77
C ASN A 330 -1.58 9.77 -0.51
N PHE A 331 -1.83 10.36 0.65
CA PHE A 331 -1.08 10.16 1.89
C PHE A 331 -0.72 8.69 2.17
N LYS A 332 -1.73 7.81 2.15
CA LYS A 332 -1.51 6.37 2.38
C LYS A 332 -0.47 5.79 1.40
N GLN A 333 -0.62 6.07 0.13
CA GLN A 333 0.25 5.50 -0.89
C GLN A 333 1.63 6.15 -0.88
N ASP A 334 1.71 7.46 -0.70
CA ASP A 334 3.00 8.16 -0.64
C ASP A 334 3.81 7.72 0.60
N MET A 335 3.15 7.39 1.72
CA MET A 335 3.78 6.73 2.87
C MET A 335 4.35 5.36 2.51
N ILE A 336 3.58 4.51 1.82
CA ILE A 336 4.03 3.18 1.36
C ILE A 336 5.23 3.33 0.42
N ASP A 337 5.13 4.21 -0.56
CA ASP A 337 6.15 4.43 -1.58
C ASP A 337 7.45 4.97 -0.96
N LEU A 338 7.36 5.89 0.02
CA LEU A 338 8.53 6.42 0.71
C LEU A 338 9.19 5.37 1.61
N ASN A 339 8.40 4.63 2.39
CA ASN A 339 8.92 3.53 3.21
C ASN A 339 9.66 2.52 2.34
N TRP A 340 9.03 2.09 1.24
CA TRP A 340 9.67 1.16 0.29
C TRP A 340 11.00 1.69 -0.24
N ALA A 341 11.07 2.98 -0.59
CA ALA A 341 12.32 3.59 -1.09
C ALA A 341 13.40 3.64 -0.02
N LEU A 342 13.05 3.99 1.22
CA LEU A 342 14.01 4.07 2.31
C LEU A 342 14.54 2.70 2.74
N ASP A 343 13.70 1.68 2.73
CA ASP A 343 14.07 0.31 3.09
C ASP A 343 14.96 -0.35 2.04
N ASN A 344 14.59 -0.23 0.76
CA ASN A 344 15.30 -0.90 -0.32
C ASN A 344 16.55 -0.13 -0.80
N TYR A 345 16.61 1.18 -0.56
CA TYR A 345 17.73 2.05 -0.99
C TYR A 345 18.26 2.91 0.16
N PRO A 346 18.71 2.32 1.26
CA PRO A 346 19.11 3.06 2.47
C PRO A 346 20.35 3.94 2.27
N LYS A 347 21.16 3.66 1.24
CA LYS A 347 22.40 4.41 0.93
C LYS A 347 22.21 5.52 -0.09
N GLU A 348 21.06 5.61 -0.75
CA GLU A 348 20.80 6.64 -1.73
C GLU A 348 20.62 8.00 -1.05
N ASN A 349 21.22 9.04 -1.61
CA ASN A 349 21.15 10.39 -1.02
C ASN A 349 19.93 11.15 -1.55
N TYR A 350 19.19 11.75 -0.61
CA TYR A 350 18.05 12.61 -0.89
C TYR A 350 18.26 13.98 -0.26
N SER A 351 17.76 15.03 -0.91
CA SER A 351 17.87 16.40 -0.45
C SER A 351 16.73 16.82 0.50
N SER A 352 15.64 16.05 0.52
CA SER A 352 14.48 16.30 1.39
C SER A 352 14.86 16.43 2.86
N PRO A 353 14.45 17.51 3.53
CA PRO A 353 14.67 17.70 4.96
C PRO A 353 14.06 16.57 5.81
N LEU A 354 12.90 16.07 5.43
CA LEU A 354 12.23 14.94 6.07
C LEU A 354 13.12 13.69 6.04
N VAL A 355 13.58 13.29 4.85
CA VAL A 355 14.40 12.08 4.70
C VAL A 355 15.75 12.24 5.40
N GLN A 356 16.37 13.41 5.31
CA GLN A 356 17.60 13.70 6.03
C GLN A 356 17.40 13.60 7.54
N TRP A 357 16.29 14.15 8.06
CA TRP A 357 16.00 14.09 9.49
C TRP A 357 15.78 12.66 9.96
N ILE A 358 14.98 11.87 9.27
CA ILE A 358 14.74 10.46 9.60
C ILE A 358 16.09 9.72 9.73
N ARG A 359 16.93 9.80 8.71
CA ARG A 359 18.21 9.10 8.68
C ARG A 359 19.20 9.56 9.75
N ILE A 360 19.32 10.86 9.95
CA ILE A 360 20.22 11.43 10.97
C ILE A 360 19.72 11.07 12.36
N TYR A 361 18.41 11.10 12.57
CA TYR A 361 17.80 10.78 13.86
C TYR A 361 17.95 9.28 14.18
N GLN A 362 17.62 8.40 13.25
CA GLN A 362 17.79 6.95 13.43
C GLN A 362 19.28 6.55 13.61
N ALA A 363 20.17 7.17 12.86
CA ALA A 363 21.61 6.92 12.98
C ALA A 363 22.22 7.52 14.25
N GLN A 364 21.48 8.35 15.01
CA GLN A 364 22.00 9.11 16.16
C GLN A 364 23.28 9.90 15.84
N ASP A 365 23.34 10.49 14.63
CA ASP A 365 24.47 11.29 14.17
C ASP A 365 24.42 12.71 14.80
N GLY A 366 24.88 12.83 16.04
CA GLY A 366 24.84 14.08 16.81
C GLY A 366 25.56 15.23 16.12
N LYS A 367 26.65 14.96 15.37
CA LYS A 367 27.38 15.99 14.64
C LYS A 367 26.54 16.60 13.52
N LYS A 368 25.88 15.75 12.72
CA LYS A 368 25.00 16.22 11.65
C LYS A 368 23.73 16.85 12.22
N ALA A 369 23.11 16.24 13.23
CA ALA A 369 21.93 16.78 13.89
C ALA A 369 22.17 18.20 14.39
N LEU A 370 23.25 18.42 15.11
CA LEU A 370 23.66 19.74 15.63
C LEU A 370 23.91 20.76 14.52
N ALA A 371 24.61 20.35 13.45
CA ALA A 371 24.87 21.22 12.31
C ALA A 371 23.56 21.66 11.64
N MET A 372 22.62 20.74 11.45
CA MET A 372 21.31 21.04 10.89
C MET A 372 20.47 21.92 11.81
N TRP A 373 20.50 21.67 13.13
CA TRP A 373 19.80 22.52 14.09
C TRP A 373 20.33 23.96 14.08
N LYS A 374 21.67 24.14 14.06
CA LYS A 374 22.29 25.47 13.97
C LYS A 374 22.00 26.19 12.66
N GLN A 375 21.89 25.46 11.56
CA GLN A 375 21.63 26.02 10.23
C GLN A 375 20.16 26.34 9.98
N LYS A 376 19.26 25.43 10.37
CA LYS A 376 17.82 25.48 10.00
C LYS A 376 16.92 25.80 11.20
N GLY A 377 17.38 25.53 12.42
CA GLY A 377 16.53 25.59 13.62
C GLY A 377 15.44 24.50 13.60
N GLY A 378 14.34 24.76 14.35
CA GLY A 378 13.16 23.93 14.37
C GLY A 378 13.19 22.78 15.37
N MET A 379 11.97 22.27 15.71
CA MET A 379 11.79 21.26 16.75
C MET A 379 12.36 19.90 16.36
N ALA A 380 12.20 19.49 15.12
CA ALA A 380 12.70 18.20 14.65
C ALA A 380 14.24 18.10 14.82
N TRP A 381 14.97 19.13 14.43
CA TRP A 381 16.42 19.15 14.57
C TRP A 381 16.88 19.33 16.02
N LEU A 382 16.13 20.06 16.85
CA LEU A 382 16.38 20.13 18.29
C LEU A 382 16.27 18.75 18.95
N ILE A 383 15.19 18.01 18.65
CA ILE A 383 15.00 16.64 19.16
C ILE A 383 16.16 15.74 18.72
N ALA A 384 16.52 15.75 17.44
CA ALA A 384 17.61 14.93 16.93
C ALA A 384 18.95 15.28 17.61
N SER A 385 19.21 16.56 17.85
CA SER A 385 20.43 17.01 18.52
C SER A 385 20.45 16.61 19.99
N LEU A 386 19.34 16.79 20.72
CA LEU A 386 19.23 16.38 22.12
C LEU A 386 19.40 14.88 22.28
N SER A 387 18.69 14.09 21.47
CA SER A 387 18.70 12.63 21.53
C SER A 387 20.09 12.03 21.30
N ALA A 388 20.82 12.58 20.34
CA ALA A 388 22.15 12.09 20.00
C ALA A 388 23.30 12.67 20.88
N SER A 389 23.02 13.67 21.74
CA SER A 389 24.02 14.29 22.60
C SER A 389 24.31 13.45 23.85
N ARG A 390 25.57 13.50 24.27
CA ARG A 390 26.07 12.93 25.52
C ARG A 390 26.41 14.03 26.50
N THR A 391 26.29 13.73 27.78
CA THR A 391 26.69 14.66 28.81
C THR A 391 28.17 15.05 28.69
N GLY A 392 28.51 16.29 29.05
CA GLY A 392 29.88 16.83 28.93
C GLY A 392 30.24 17.33 27.53
N GLU A 393 29.44 17.12 26.52
CA GLU A 393 29.68 17.68 25.18
C GLU A 393 29.45 19.21 25.17
N PRO A 394 30.25 19.99 24.42
CA PRO A 394 30.21 21.46 24.46
C PRO A 394 28.86 22.08 24.10
N GLN A 395 28.06 21.40 23.27
CA GLN A 395 26.76 21.90 22.82
C GLN A 395 25.61 21.67 23.81
N VAL A 396 25.80 20.80 24.80
CA VAL A 396 24.73 20.43 25.74
C VAL A 396 24.11 21.61 26.46
N PRO A 397 24.89 22.59 27.02
CA PRO A 397 24.29 23.75 27.68
C PRO A 397 23.38 24.56 26.76
N GLU A 398 23.78 24.79 25.51
CA GLU A 398 22.99 25.51 24.51
C GLU A 398 21.66 24.76 24.20
N LEU A 399 21.76 23.43 24.03
CA LEU A 399 20.59 22.57 23.78
C LEU A 399 19.61 22.54 24.96
N LEU A 400 20.11 22.51 26.20
CA LEU A 400 19.28 22.56 27.41
C LEU A 400 18.52 23.88 27.53
N VAL A 401 19.17 25.03 27.22
CA VAL A 401 18.51 26.34 27.16
C VAL A 401 17.42 26.39 26.08
N ALA A 402 17.66 25.74 24.93
CA ALA A 402 16.66 25.65 23.89
C ALA A 402 15.49 24.74 24.31
N ALA A 403 15.77 23.62 24.97
CA ALA A 403 14.81 22.65 25.48
C ALA A 403 13.85 23.28 26.52
N GLU A 404 14.37 24.18 27.36
CA GLU A 404 13.59 24.89 28.40
C GLU A 404 12.48 25.78 27.84
N LYS A 405 12.65 26.27 26.60
CA LYS A 405 11.68 27.15 25.92
C LYS A 405 10.55 26.39 25.24
N VAL A 406 10.60 25.07 25.23
CA VAL A 406 9.57 24.25 24.57
C VAL A 406 8.32 24.21 25.45
N LYS A 407 7.20 24.63 24.88
CA LYS A 407 5.93 24.73 25.59
C LYS A 407 5.30 23.36 25.81
N THR A 408 4.47 23.25 26.83
CA THR A 408 3.76 22.00 27.20
C THR A 408 2.75 21.51 26.15
N ASP A 409 2.21 22.44 25.34
CA ASP A 409 1.30 22.13 24.23
C ASP A 409 2.01 21.74 22.92
N SER A 410 3.34 21.75 22.91
CA SER A 410 4.12 21.34 21.73
C SER A 410 4.08 19.82 21.55
N PRO A 411 3.91 19.32 20.31
CA PRO A 411 4.08 17.89 20.00
C PRO A 411 5.47 17.34 20.37
N ALA A 412 6.45 18.22 20.49
CA ALA A 412 7.82 17.89 20.90
C ALA A 412 8.00 17.72 22.41
N TYR A 413 7.04 18.19 23.24
CA TYR A 413 7.25 18.42 24.66
C TYR A 413 7.73 17.17 25.42
N ALA A 414 7.03 16.06 25.27
CA ALA A 414 7.38 14.83 26.00
C ALA A 414 8.79 14.31 25.62
N THR A 415 9.16 14.39 24.35
CA THR A 415 10.50 14.01 23.90
C THR A 415 11.57 14.94 24.44
N VAL A 416 11.33 16.25 24.35
CA VAL A 416 12.30 17.26 24.84
C VAL A 416 12.43 17.18 26.37
N LEU A 417 11.34 16.98 27.09
CA LEU A 417 11.36 16.78 28.55
C LEU A 417 12.23 15.58 28.91
N TYR A 418 12.00 14.44 28.26
CA TYR A 418 12.79 13.23 28.48
C TYR A 418 14.28 13.46 28.22
N GLU A 419 14.64 14.01 27.06
CA GLU A 419 16.04 14.20 26.69
C GLU A 419 16.73 15.26 27.58
N ARG A 420 16.01 16.32 27.95
CA ARG A 420 16.51 17.35 28.90
C ARG A 420 16.84 16.72 30.25
N THR A 421 15.89 15.99 30.84
CA THR A 421 16.07 15.36 32.16
C THR A 421 17.16 14.28 32.12
N ARG A 422 17.23 13.50 31.03
CA ARG A 422 18.30 12.52 30.81
C ARG A 422 19.69 13.18 30.83
N LEU A 423 19.89 14.28 30.09
CA LEU A 423 21.14 14.96 29.99
C LEU A 423 21.53 15.65 31.31
N MET A 424 20.58 16.23 32.06
CA MET A 424 20.79 16.82 33.39
C MET A 424 21.20 15.74 34.39
N ALA A 425 20.45 14.65 34.50
CA ALA A 425 20.77 13.58 35.44
C ALA A 425 22.13 12.91 35.14
N GLN A 426 22.39 12.60 33.88
CA GLN A 426 23.69 12.06 33.46
C GLN A 426 24.85 13.05 33.68
N GLY A 427 24.56 14.36 33.70
CA GLY A 427 25.52 15.44 34.04
C GLY A 427 25.73 15.66 35.52
N GLY A 428 25.05 14.91 36.39
CA GLY A 428 25.14 15.02 37.84
C GLY A 428 24.15 16.02 38.47
N ASP A 429 23.24 16.61 37.67
CA ASP A 429 22.19 17.50 38.18
C ASP A 429 20.86 16.71 38.34
N GLU A 430 20.90 15.70 39.23
CA GLU A 430 19.71 14.87 39.54
C GLU A 430 18.60 15.67 40.19
N ALA A 431 18.96 16.62 41.09
CA ALA A 431 18.01 17.47 41.78
C ALA A 431 17.28 18.41 40.80
N GLY A 432 18.01 19.01 39.86
CA GLY A 432 17.39 19.79 38.78
C GLY A 432 16.51 18.98 37.86
N ALA A 433 16.94 17.77 37.49
CA ALA A 433 16.15 16.86 36.67
C ALA A 433 14.84 16.46 37.37
N SER A 434 14.88 16.10 38.66
CA SER A 434 13.69 15.78 39.47
C SER A 434 12.73 16.96 39.52
N LYS A 435 13.24 18.19 39.81
CA LYS A 435 12.38 19.38 39.83
C LYS A 435 11.69 19.66 38.49
N VAL A 436 12.36 19.40 37.36
CA VAL A 436 11.79 19.55 36.02
C VAL A 436 10.66 18.53 35.80
N LEU A 437 10.86 17.28 36.23
CA LEU A 437 9.82 16.22 36.13
C LEU A 437 8.62 16.52 37.05
N ASP A 438 8.86 16.92 38.29
CA ASP A 438 7.80 17.27 39.23
C ASP A 438 6.92 18.41 38.72
N ALA A 439 7.54 19.42 38.08
CA ALA A 439 6.80 20.51 37.46
C ALA A 439 5.99 20.10 36.22
N ALA A 440 6.34 19.01 35.56
CA ALA A 440 5.62 18.50 34.40
C ALA A 440 4.44 17.58 34.78
N LEU A 441 4.39 17.10 36.03
CA LEU A 441 3.31 16.24 36.55
C LEU A 441 2.15 17.02 37.17
N VAL A 442 2.28 18.35 37.32
CA VAL A 442 1.25 19.25 37.85
C VAL A 442 0.49 19.93 36.74
#